data_8337b7bfa1ce065b44545518688ffcb8
#
_entry.id   8337b7bfa1ce065b44545518688ffcb8
#
_cell.length_a   1.000
_cell.length_b   1.000
_cell.length_c   1.000
_cell.angle_alpha   90.00
_cell.angle_beta   90.00
_cell.angle_gamma   90.00
#
_symmetry.space_group_name_H-M   'P 1'
#
loop_
_entity.id
_entity.type
_entity.pdbx_description
1 polymer ?
#
loop_
_entity_poly.entity_id
_entity_poly.type
_entity_poly.pdbx_seq_one_letter_code
_entity_poly.pdbx_strand_id
1 'polypeptide(L)'
;SHMTEEQKRAYIIADNKFAENAGWDAELLRLEIGALIELDFDVDLLGFGADDLEKMLADFDAGSGLVDENDVPGLPEDAETVVGDVWQLGAHRIACGSCTDAGVVSSLLAGDVPHLMVTDPPYGVEYDASWRDDMKGNRSKGAAKGKVLNDHIADWMDAWALFPGDVAYVWHASVFSNTVADSLLACGLEIRSQIVWAKNQLVISRGNYHQQHEPCWYAVKKGRTAHWNGSRKKSTLWRDIDDVLRDGEDVFVRRLDAEIVGVVSGDMSTLWEIAKPLKSETGHSTQKPVECMRRPILNNSKRGDFVYEPFSGSGTTIIAAEQTGRKCLAVELNPVYVDVAVRRWENFSGKKAVLLTANGA
;
A
#
# COMPACT_ATOMS: atom_id res chain seq x y z
N SER A 1 15.27 44.25 -6.10
CA SER A 1 14.23 43.90 -7.06
C SER A 1 14.18 45.00 -8.12
N HIS A 2 14.27 44.64 -9.43
CA HIS A 2 14.31 45.57 -10.54
C HIS A 2 12.92 45.81 -11.17
N MET A 3 11.85 45.49 -10.45
CA MET A 3 10.47 45.61 -10.95
C MET A 3 9.88 46.97 -10.58
N THR A 4 9.16 47.60 -11.53
CA THR A 4 8.34 48.81 -11.24
C THR A 4 7.13 48.44 -10.36
N GLU A 5 6.47 49.42 -9.76
CA GLU A 5 5.28 49.17 -8.92
C GLU A 5 4.12 48.56 -9.76
N GLU A 6 3.97 48.92 -11.00
CA GLU A 6 2.99 48.32 -11.92
C GLU A 6 3.34 46.85 -12.21
N GLN A 7 4.63 46.53 -12.41
CA GLN A 7 5.10 45.18 -12.64
C GLN A 7 4.90 44.30 -11.39
N LYS A 8 5.15 44.83 -10.19
CA LYS A 8 4.87 44.12 -8.93
C LYS A 8 3.39 43.82 -8.78
N ARG A 9 2.50 44.77 -9.06
CA ARG A 9 1.04 44.55 -9.00
C ARG A 9 0.59 43.53 -10.04
N ALA A 10 1.11 43.60 -11.26
CA ALA A 10 0.80 42.63 -12.30
C ALA A 10 1.29 41.24 -11.94
N TYR A 11 2.47 41.12 -11.32
CA TYR A 11 3.02 39.85 -10.81
C TYR A 11 2.14 39.27 -9.71
N ILE A 12 1.73 40.04 -8.70
CA ILE A 12 0.83 39.59 -7.64
C ILE A 12 -0.50 39.07 -8.19
N ILE A 13 -1.07 39.79 -9.20
CA ILE A 13 -2.34 39.35 -9.81
C ILE A 13 -2.14 38.06 -10.59
N ALA A 14 -1.03 37.92 -11.32
CA ALA A 14 -0.71 36.73 -12.09
C ALA A 14 -0.45 35.55 -11.16
N ASP A 15 0.30 35.74 -10.09
CA ASP A 15 0.62 34.70 -9.09
C ASP A 15 -0.65 34.17 -8.42
N ASN A 16 -1.53 35.06 -7.95
CA ASN A 16 -2.83 34.68 -7.41
C ASN A 16 -3.70 33.95 -8.46
N LYS A 17 -3.65 34.36 -9.74
CA LYS A 17 -4.43 33.72 -10.79
C LYS A 17 -3.87 32.35 -11.17
N PHE A 18 -2.56 32.16 -11.10
CA PHE A 18 -1.93 30.85 -11.26
C PHE A 18 -2.29 29.92 -10.10
N ALA A 19 -2.33 30.42 -8.88
CA ALA A 19 -2.77 29.65 -7.70
C ALA A 19 -4.25 29.23 -7.80
N GLU A 20 -5.14 30.09 -8.27
CA GLU A 20 -6.57 29.74 -8.50
C GLU A 20 -6.75 28.67 -9.60
N ASN A 21 -5.88 28.63 -10.61
CA ASN A 21 -5.97 27.68 -11.72
C ASN A 21 -5.19 26.38 -11.49
N ALA A 22 -4.21 26.38 -10.58
CA ALA A 22 -3.52 25.20 -10.09
C ALA A 22 -4.33 24.68 -8.91
N GLY A 23 -5.31 23.82 -9.14
CA GLY A 23 -6.04 23.18 -8.05
C GLY A 23 -5.06 22.58 -7.04
N TRP A 24 -5.34 22.75 -5.75
CA TRP A 24 -4.57 22.11 -4.67
C TRP A 24 -4.58 20.58 -4.85
N ASP A 25 -3.41 19.94 -4.76
CA ASP A 25 -3.38 18.53 -4.46
C ASP A 25 -3.91 18.39 -3.02
N ALA A 26 -5.14 17.91 -2.89
CA ALA A 26 -5.85 17.86 -1.61
C ALA A 26 -5.11 17.01 -0.57
N GLU A 27 -4.32 16.03 -1.01
CA GLU A 27 -3.58 15.16 -0.11
C GLU A 27 -2.29 15.82 0.37
N LEU A 28 -1.57 16.51 -0.51
CA LEU A 28 -0.38 17.27 -0.14
C LEU A 28 -0.75 18.44 0.78
N LEU A 29 -1.80 19.18 0.45
CA LEU A 29 -2.31 20.27 1.29
C LEU A 29 -2.71 19.75 2.69
N ARG A 30 -3.34 18.60 2.76
CA ARG A 30 -3.72 17.95 4.02
C ARG A 30 -2.51 17.58 4.87
N LEU A 31 -1.47 17.01 4.26
CA LEU A 31 -0.22 16.66 4.94
C LEU A 31 0.47 17.90 5.50
N GLU A 32 0.50 18.99 4.75
CA GLU A 32 1.11 20.25 5.18
C GLU A 32 0.31 20.90 6.34
N ILE A 33 -1.03 20.90 6.24
CA ILE A 33 -1.88 21.39 7.32
C ILE A 33 -1.69 20.54 8.60
N GLY A 34 -1.62 19.20 8.46
CA GLY A 34 -1.34 18.31 9.58
C GLY A 34 0.01 18.58 10.24
N ALA A 35 1.06 18.75 9.45
CA ALA A 35 2.40 19.09 9.95
C ALA A 35 2.43 20.47 10.66
N LEU A 36 1.66 21.44 10.17
CA LEU A 36 1.54 22.75 10.82
C LEU A 36 0.82 22.66 12.16
N ILE A 37 -0.20 21.81 12.26
CA ILE A 37 -0.92 21.55 13.54
C ILE A 37 0.01 20.89 14.55
N GLU A 38 0.82 19.90 14.14
CA GLU A 38 1.82 19.27 15.01
C GLU A 38 2.88 20.28 15.53
N LEU A 39 3.13 21.34 14.77
CA LEU A 39 4.02 22.45 15.15
C LEU A 39 3.31 23.55 15.95
N ASP A 40 2.05 23.33 16.40
CA ASP A 40 1.23 24.30 17.15
C ASP A 40 0.99 25.61 16.38
N PHE A 41 0.95 25.54 15.03
CA PHE A 41 0.68 26.68 14.16
C PHE A 41 -0.82 26.94 14.05
N ASP A 42 -1.21 28.23 14.14
CA ASP A 42 -2.60 28.65 13.96
C ASP A 42 -3.05 28.55 12.50
N VAL A 43 -3.69 27.44 12.15
CA VAL A 43 -4.12 27.11 10.78
C VAL A 43 -5.26 28.02 10.27
N ASP A 44 -5.97 28.75 11.14
CA ASP A 44 -6.98 29.73 10.72
C ASP A 44 -6.34 30.89 9.92
N LEU A 45 -5.04 31.11 10.10
CA LEU A 45 -4.27 32.10 9.34
C LEU A 45 -4.05 31.71 7.86
N LEU A 46 -4.30 30.46 7.48
CA LEU A 46 -4.13 29.99 6.10
C LEU A 46 -5.28 30.41 5.19
N GLY A 47 -6.36 30.98 5.72
CA GLY A 47 -7.48 31.53 4.97
C GLY A 47 -8.45 30.49 4.40
N PHE A 48 -8.39 29.24 4.83
CA PHE A 48 -9.41 28.24 4.53
C PHE A 48 -10.65 28.48 5.39
N GLY A 49 -11.84 28.19 4.86
CA GLY A 49 -13.07 28.21 5.64
C GLY A 49 -13.04 27.14 6.75
N ALA A 50 -13.65 27.42 7.90
CA ALA A 50 -13.71 26.47 9.01
C ALA A 50 -14.30 25.11 8.59
N ASP A 51 -15.33 25.09 7.75
CA ASP A 51 -15.95 23.87 7.20
C ASP A 51 -15.00 23.09 6.26
N ASP A 52 -14.13 23.80 5.53
CA ASP A 52 -13.17 23.18 4.62
C ASP A 52 -12.00 22.58 5.41
N LEU A 53 -11.52 23.30 6.44
CA LEU A 53 -10.53 22.80 7.39
C LEU A 53 -11.06 21.57 8.15
N GLU A 54 -12.29 21.63 8.66
CA GLU A 54 -12.91 20.49 9.35
C GLU A 54 -13.01 19.27 8.46
N LYS A 55 -13.40 19.42 7.19
CA LYS A 55 -13.39 18.31 6.20
C LYS A 55 -12.00 17.78 5.92
N MET A 56 -11.02 18.65 5.74
CA MET A 56 -9.63 18.27 5.51
C MET A 56 -9.03 17.56 6.73
N LEU A 57 -9.36 18.00 7.95
CA LEU A 57 -8.88 17.43 9.21
C LEU A 57 -9.62 16.14 9.57
N ALA A 58 -10.91 16.01 9.27
CA ALA A 58 -11.64 14.75 9.42
C ALA A 58 -11.02 13.63 8.57
N ASP A 59 -10.38 13.99 7.46
CA ASP A 59 -9.59 13.07 6.66
C ASP A 59 -8.23 12.74 7.30
N PHE A 60 -7.68 13.62 8.12
CA PHE A 60 -6.43 13.40 8.86
C PHE A 60 -6.63 12.45 10.05
N ASP A 61 -7.68 12.62 10.84
CA ASP A 61 -8.01 11.73 11.97
C ASP A 61 -8.31 10.29 11.56
N ALA A 62 -8.73 10.06 10.31
CA ALA A 62 -8.94 8.70 9.79
C ALA A 62 -7.63 7.96 9.45
N GLY A 63 -6.51 8.68 9.34
CA GLY A 63 -5.22 8.12 8.89
C GLY A 63 -4.21 7.79 9.99
N SER A 64 -4.32 8.40 11.16
CA SER A 64 -3.40 8.14 12.28
C SER A 64 -3.87 6.95 13.12
N GLY A 65 -3.19 5.82 13.01
CA GLY A 65 -3.41 4.68 13.91
C GLY A 65 -2.81 4.93 15.30
N LEU A 66 -3.19 4.11 16.27
CA LEU A 66 -2.65 4.15 17.64
C LEU A 66 -1.22 3.61 17.75
N VAL A 67 -0.74 2.90 16.71
CA VAL A 67 0.59 2.31 16.61
C VAL A 67 1.16 2.55 15.21
N ASP A 68 2.48 2.31 15.02
CA ASP A 68 3.09 2.38 13.69
C ASP A 68 2.35 1.48 12.68
N GLU A 69 2.10 2.00 11.50
CA GLU A 69 1.35 1.31 10.45
C GLU A 69 1.98 0.00 10.00
N ASN A 70 3.30 -0.11 10.12
CA ASN A 70 4.07 -1.29 9.74
C ASN A 70 4.26 -2.28 10.89
N ASP A 71 3.81 -1.97 12.10
CA ASP A 71 3.85 -2.88 13.23
C ASP A 71 2.96 -4.10 12.98
N VAL A 72 3.52 -5.29 13.22
CA VAL A 72 2.81 -6.56 13.09
C VAL A 72 2.91 -7.34 14.40
N PRO A 73 1.78 -7.75 14.98
CA PRO A 73 1.77 -8.61 16.16
C PRO A 73 2.51 -9.93 15.92
N GLY A 74 3.08 -10.50 16.96
CA GLY A 74 3.67 -11.84 16.90
C GLY A 74 2.63 -12.90 16.54
N LEU A 75 3.10 -14.00 15.91
CA LEU A 75 2.25 -15.16 15.61
C LEU A 75 1.72 -15.77 16.91
N PRO A 76 0.40 -16.04 17.03
CA PRO A 76 -0.14 -16.81 18.12
C PRO A 76 0.37 -18.26 18.06
N GLU A 77 0.43 -18.94 19.20
CA GLU A 77 0.79 -20.36 19.26
C GLU A 77 -0.30 -21.23 18.61
N ASP A 78 -1.56 -20.91 18.90
CA ASP A 78 -2.74 -21.57 18.33
C ASP A 78 -3.64 -20.52 17.66
N ALA A 79 -4.27 -20.90 16.55
CA ALA A 79 -5.24 -20.05 15.86
C ALA A 79 -6.59 -20.06 16.57
N GLU A 80 -7.19 -18.89 16.74
CA GLU A 80 -8.59 -18.72 17.17
C GLU A 80 -9.54 -18.88 16.00
N THR A 81 -9.12 -18.39 14.82
CA THR A 81 -9.85 -18.48 13.56
C THR A 81 -9.81 -19.88 12.97
N VAL A 82 -10.91 -20.31 12.34
CA VAL A 82 -10.96 -21.55 11.56
C VAL A 82 -11.31 -21.27 10.11
N VAL A 83 -11.00 -22.23 9.23
CA VAL A 83 -11.35 -22.10 7.79
C VAL A 83 -12.88 -21.99 7.64
N GLY A 84 -13.32 -20.99 6.87
CA GLY A 84 -14.72 -20.62 6.68
C GLY A 84 -15.16 -19.42 7.51
N ASP A 85 -14.40 -19.01 8.50
CA ASP A 85 -14.72 -17.82 9.29
C ASP A 85 -14.59 -16.55 8.44
N VAL A 86 -15.47 -15.59 8.72
CA VAL A 86 -15.41 -14.22 8.19
C VAL A 86 -15.42 -13.26 9.38
N TRP A 87 -14.42 -12.42 9.47
CA TRP A 87 -14.32 -11.37 10.46
C TRP A 87 -14.70 -10.01 9.87
N GLN A 88 -15.46 -9.23 10.64
CA GLN A 88 -15.75 -7.82 10.38
C GLN A 88 -14.79 -6.94 11.19
N LEU A 89 -13.99 -6.13 10.52
CA LEU A 89 -13.01 -5.21 11.10
C LEU A 89 -13.46 -3.77 10.78
N GLY A 90 -14.36 -3.22 11.59
CA GLY A 90 -15.01 -1.95 11.27
C GLY A 90 -15.73 -1.99 9.92
N ALA A 91 -15.20 -1.29 8.91
CA ALA A 91 -15.75 -1.29 7.55
C ALA A 91 -15.11 -2.37 6.63
N HIS A 92 -14.09 -3.09 7.09
CA HIS A 92 -13.39 -4.12 6.33
C HIS A 92 -13.92 -5.51 6.67
N ARG A 93 -13.63 -6.50 5.82
CA ARG A 93 -13.86 -7.92 6.10
C ARG A 93 -12.65 -8.74 5.71
N ILE A 94 -12.38 -9.79 6.47
CA ILE A 94 -11.39 -10.82 6.13
C ILE A 94 -12.02 -12.19 6.28
N ALA A 95 -11.89 -13.03 5.24
CA ALA A 95 -12.33 -14.41 5.23
C ALA A 95 -11.13 -15.36 5.35
N CYS A 96 -11.27 -16.40 6.18
CA CYS A 96 -10.30 -17.47 6.27
C CYS A 96 -10.62 -18.57 5.27
N GLY A 97 -9.79 -18.73 4.23
CA GLY A 97 -9.99 -19.76 3.22
C GLY A 97 -9.17 -19.54 1.95
N SER A 98 -9.46 -20.33 0.92
CA SER A 98 -8.79 -20.19 -0.37
C SER A 98 -9.40 -19.07 -1.19
N CYS A 99 -8.56 -18.18 -1.74
CA CYS A 99 -8.99 -17.16 -2.70
C CYS A 99 -9.42 -17.73 -4.07
N THR A 100 -9.18 -19.02 -4.32
CA THR A 100 -9.66 -19.76 -5.51
C THR A 100 -10.99 -20.47 -5.27
N ASP A 101 -11.51 -20.42 -4.05
CA ASP A 101 -12.83 -20.97 -3.70
C ASP A 101 -13.91 -19.89 -3.88
N ALA A 102 -14.80 -20.13 -4.85
CA ALA A 102 -15.89 -19.20 -5.15
C ALA A 102 -16.87 -19.02 -3.97
N GLY A 103 -17.04 -20.02 -3.11
CA GLY A 103 -17.88 -19.95 -1.91
C GLY A 103 -17.27 -19.00 -0.88
N VAL A 104 -15.96 -19.11 -0.61
CA VAL A 104 -15.23 -18.23 0.29
C VAL A 104 -15.30 -16.78 -0.21
N VAL A 105 -14.98 -16.57 -1.49
CA VAL A 105 -15.01 -15.22 -2.10
C VAL A 105 -16.43 -14.63 -2.09
N SER A 106 -17.46 -15.42 -2.43
CA SER A 106 -18.84 -14.97 -2.38
C SER A 106 -19.30 -14.58 -0.98
N SER A 107 -18.94 -15.37 0.03
CA SER A 107 -19.25 -15.07 1.44
C SER A 107 -18.55 -13.78 1.91
N LEU A 108 -17.28 -13.57 1.53
CA LEU A 108 -16.55 -12.34 1.81
C LEU A 108 -17.22 -11.12 1.16
N LEU A 109 -17.53 -11.22 -0.14
CA LEU A 109 -18.09 -10.12 -0.91
C LEU A 109 -19.51 -9.76 -0.43
N ALA A 110 -20.33 -10.75 -0.07
CA ALA A 110 -21.70 -10.56 0.42
C ALA A 110 -22.52 -9.56 -0.44
N GLY A 111 -22.30 -9.56 -1.76
CA GLY A 111 -22.95 -8.67 -2.73
C GLY A 111 -22.23 -7.35 -3.00
N ASP A 112 -21.18 -7.00 -2.26
CA ASP A 112 -20.32 -5.86 -2.57
C ASP A 112 -19.44 -6.15 -3.80
N VAL A 113 -19.17 -5.12 -4.61
CA VAL A 113 -18.39 -5.24 -5.85
C VAL A 113 -17.18 -4.32 -5.80
N PRO A 114 -16.02 -4.83 -5.35
CA PRO A 114 -14.77 -4.07 -5.40
C PRO A 114 -14.35 -3.88 -6.86
N HIS A 115 -14.01 -2.63 -7.25
CA HIS A 115 -13.50 -2.35 -8.59
C HIS A 115 -11.98 -2.39 -8.68
N LEU A 116 -11.29 -2.38 -7.55
CA LEU A 116 -9.83 -2.36 -7.42
C LEU A 116 -9.34 -3.58 -6.65
N MET A 117 -8.35 -4.27 -7.19
CA MET A 117 -7.56 -5.30 -6.52
C MET A 117 -6.13 -4.78 -6.30
N VAL A 118 -5.63 -4.90 -5.07
CA VAL A 118 -4.22 -4.59 -4.71
C VAL A 118 -3.69 -5.76 -3.91
N THR A 119 -2.70 -6.49 -4.45
CA THR A 119 -2.35 -7.78 -3.88
C THR A 119 -0.89 -8.18 -4.04
N ASP A 120 -0.41 -8.98 -3.06
CA ASP A 120 0.93 -9.54 -2.96
C ASP A 120 0.86 -11.07 -2.83
N PRO A 121 0.62 -11.81 -3.92
CA PRO A 121 0.49 -13.26 -3.90
C PRO A 121 1.83 -13.95 -3.57
N PRO A 122 1.83 -15.23 -3.18
CA PRO A 122 3.03 -16.06 -3.22
C PRO A 122 3.65 -16.05 -4.62
N TYR A 123 5.00 -15.96 -4.68
CA TYR A 123 5.69 -15.68 -5.95
C TYR A 123 6.12 -16.92 -6.75
N GLY A 124 5.96 -18.12 -6.21
CA GLY A 124 6.41 -19.34 -6.87
C GLY A 124 7.91 -19.62 -6.75
N VAL A 125 8.61 -18.90 -5.87
CA VAL A 125 10.08 -18.97 -5.75
C VAL A 125 10.56 -20.00 -4.72
N GLU A 126 9.66 -20.70 -4.04
CA GLU A 126 9.95 -21.66 -2.95
C GLU A 126 10.95 -21.08 -1.94
N TYR A 127 10.63 -19.87 -1.45
CA TYR A 127 11.52 -19.11 -0.58
C TYR A 127 11.83 -19.87 0.71
N ASP A 128 13.10 -20.24 0.89
CA ASP A 128 13.64 -20.83 2.07
C ASP A 128 14.64 -19.89 2.76
N ALA A 129 14.30 -19.41 3.95
CA ALA A 129 15.17 -18.49 4.69
C ALA A 129 16.30 -19.21 5.45
N SER A 130 16.29 -20.54 5.57
CA SER A 130 17.22 -21.33 6.41
C SER A 130 18.68 -21.20 5.98
N TRP A 131 18.96 -20.96 4.71
CA TRP A 131 20.33 -20.82 4.20
C TRP A 131 21.09 -19.61 4.78
N ARG A 132 20.36 -18.60 5.30
CA ARG A 132 20.99 -17.42 5.94
C ARG A 132 21.58 -17.76 7.31
N ASP A 133 21.02 -18.75 7.97
CA ASP A 133 21.50 -19.22 9.28
C ASP A 133 22.82 -19.99 9.12
N ASP A 134 22.98 -20.72 8.01
CA ASP A 134 24.21 -21.43 7.66
C ASP A 134 25.39 -20.51 7.37
N MET A 135 25.14 -19.34 6.75
CA MET A 135 26.19 -18.37 6.40
C MET A 135 26.75 -17.58 7.60
N LYS A 136 25.98 -17.39 8.67
CA LYS A 136 26.37 -16.54 9.80
C LYS A 136 27.09 -17.25 10.93
N GLY A 137 27.21 -18.57 10.92
CA GLY A 137 27.88 -19.35 11.97
C GLY A 137 27.37 -19.10 13.39
N ASN A 138 26.31 -18.33 13.52
CA ASN A 138 25.72 -17.91 14.79
C ASN A 138 24.22 -18.21 14.76
N ARG A 139 23.78 -19.15 15.56
CA ARG A 139 22.37 -19.45 15.77
C ARG A 139 21.69 -18.26 16.46
N SER A 140 21.36 -17.24 15.72
CA SER A 140 20.40 -16.22 16.21
C SER A 140 19.03 -16.87 16.34
N LYS A 141 18.66 -17.15 17.57
CA LYS A 141 17.30 -17.57 17.95
C LYS A 141 16.37 -16.42 17.53
N GLY A 142 15.71 -16.53 16.39
CA GLY A 142 14.78 -15.51 15.91
C GLY A 142 14.66 -15.34 14.40
N ALA A 143 15.29 -16.17 13.56
CA ALA A 143 15.01 -16.17 12.13
C ALA A 143 13.56 -16.61 11.88
N ALA A 144 12.87 -15.89 11.01
CA ALA A 144 11.48 -16.14 10.65
C ALA A 144 11.28 -17.60 10.23
N LYS A 145 10.64 -18.39 11.06
CA LYS A 145 10.27 -19.79 10.81
C LYS A 145 8.89 -19.87 10.15
N GLY A 146 8.62 -19.08 9.14
CA GLY A 146 7.37 -19.16 8.40
C GLY A 146 7.64 -19.56 6.95
N LYS A 147 7.27 -20.79 6.58
CA LYS A 147 7.19 -21.18 5.18
C LYS A 147 5.94 -20.49 4.59
N VAL A 148 6.12 -19.71 3.51
CA VAL A 148 4.98 -19.15 2.79
C VAL A 148 4.18 -20.30 2.17
N LEU A 149 2.89 -20.37 2.47
CA LEU A 149 2.01 -21.38 1.89
C LEU A 149 1.87 -21.14 0.40
N ASN A 150 1.86 -22.22 -0.37
CA ASN A 150 1.71 -22.19 -1.84
C ASN A 150 2.81 -21.40 -2.59
N ASP A 151 3.97 -21.15 -1.98
CA ASP A 151 5.09 -20.44 -2.65
C ASP A 151 5.76 -21.24 -3.79
N HIS A 152 5.18 -22.33 -4.20
CA HIS A 152 5.51 -23.07 -5.43
C HIS A 152 4.60 -22.68 -6.61
N ILE A 153 3.59 -21.83 -6.39
CA ILE A 153 2.62 -21.40 -7.39
C ILE A 153 2.92 -19.95 -7.77
N ALA A 154 3.12 -19.70 -9.09
CA ALA A 154 3.24 -18.35 -9.65
C ALA A 154 2.02 -17.96 -10.51
N ASP A 155 1.23 -18.92 -10.98
CA ASP A 155 0.01 -18.72 -11.74
C ASP A 155 -1.21 -18.76 -10.79
N TRP A 156 -1.86 -17.62 -10.67
CA TRP A 156 -3.04 -17.46 -9.83
C TRP A 156 -4.29 -17.08 -10.64
N MET A 157 -4.38 -17.56 -11.89
CA MET A 157 -5.51 -17.27 -12.79
C MET A 157 -6.87 -17.54 -12.13
N ASP A 158 -7.02 -18.64 -11.38
CA ASP A 158 -8.27 -19.00 -10.70
C ASP A 158 -8.67 -17.98 -9.63
N ALA A 159 -7.69 -17.34 -8.97
CA ALA A 159 -7.98 -16.25 -8.03
C ALA A 159 -8.38 -14.96 -8.76
N TRP A 160 -7.71 -14.63 -9.88
CA TRP A 160 -8.06 -13.45 -10.67
C TRP A 160 -9.43 -13.59 -11.34
N ALA A 161 -9.83 -14.81 -11.72
CA ALA A 161 -11.13 -15.09 -12.33
C ALA A 161 -12.31 -14.78 -11.39
N LEU A 162 -12.09 -14.82 -10.08
CA LEU A 162 -13.10 -14.49 -9.06
C LEU A 162 -13.15 -13.00 -8.71
N PHE A 163 -12.21 -12.19 -9.19
CA PHE A 163 -12.24 -10.75 -8.99
C PHE A 163 -13.27 -10.08 -9.90
N PRO A 164 -14.31 -9.43 -9.34
CA PRO A 164 -15.40 -8.86 -10.13
C PRO A 164 -15.06 -7.50 -10.76
N GLY A 165 -13.93 -6.90 -10.37
CA GLY A 165 -13.61 -5.52 -10.67
C GLY A 165 -12.85 -5.28 -11.96
N ASP A 166 -12.32 -4.06 -12.08
CA ASP A 166 -11.80 -3.51 -13.33
C ASP A 166 -10.30 -3.22 -13.30
N VAL A 167 -9.71 -3.01 -12.12
CA VAL A 167 -8.31 -2.54 -11.94
C VAL A 167 -7.56 -3.46 -11.00
N ALA A 168 -6.34 -3.84 -11.37
CA ALA A 168 -5.51 -4.71 -10.56
C ALA A 168 -4.06 -4.18 -10.45
N TYR A 169 -3.52 -4.27 -9.24
CA TYR A 169 -2.11 -4.16 -8.93
C TYR A 169 -1.63 -5.46 -8.32
N VAL A 170 -0.73 -6.15 -9.02
CA VAL A 170 -0.26 -7.49 -8.63
C VAL A 170 1.25 -7.49 -8.53
N TRP A 171 1.76 -7.60 -7.32
CA TRP A 171 3.17 -7.78 -7.04
C TRP A 171 3.62 -9.17 -7.48
N HIS A 172 4.87 -9.29 -7.93
CA HIS A 172 5.37 -10.58 -8.42
C HIS A 172 6.90 -10.67 -8.40
N ALA A 173 7.44 -11.88 -8.48
CA ALA A 173 8.87 -12.06 -8.72
C ALA A 173 9.23 -11.72 -10.18
N SER A 174 10.38 -11.07 -10.40
CA SER A 174 10.86 -10.72 -11.74
C SER A 174 10.97 -11.93 -12.68
N VAL A 175 11.35 -13.10 -12.14
CA VAL A 175 11.50 -14.34 -12.92
C VAL A 175 10.18 -14.94 -13.41
N PHE A 176 9.05 -14.58 -12.78
CA PHE A 176 7.71 -15.02 -13.13
C PHE A 176 6.84 -13.91 -13.71
N SER A 177 7.44 -12.79 -14.13
CA SER A 177 6.70 -11.65 -14.71
C SER A 177 5.77 -12.07 -15.84
N ASN A 178 6.24 -12.94 -16.75
CA ASN A 178 5.43 -13.41 -17.88
C ASN A 178 4.26 -14.30 -17.40
N THR A 179 4.52 -15.23 -16.49
CA THR A 179 3.47 -16.12 -15.94
C THR A 179 2.33 -15.32 -15.32
N VAL A 180 2.66 -14.32 -14.50
CA VAL A 180 1.66 -13.45 -13.86
C VAL A 180 0.95 -12.57 -14.89
N ALA A 181 1.68 -12.04 -15.89
CA ALA A 181 1.07 -11.26 -16.96
C ALA A 181 0.08 -12.09 -17.79
N ASP A 182 0.47 -13.30 -18.18
CA ASP A 182 -0.36 -14.22 -18.98
C ASP A 182 -1.63 -14.61 -18.21
N SER A 183 -1.54 -14.87 -16.90
CA SER A 183 -2.69 -15.19 -16.06
C SER A 183 -3.68 -14.03 -15.93
N LEU A 184 -3.19 -12.79 -15.83
CA LEU A 184 -4.02 -11.59 -15.83
C LEU A 184 -4.70 -11.36 -17.19
N LEU A 185 -3.95 -11.52 -18.28
CA LEU A 185 -4.47 -11.40 -19.64
C LEU A 185 -5.57 -12.43 -19.91
N ALA A 186 -5.40 -13.69 -19.45
CA ALA A 186 -6.42 -14.74 -19.56
C ALA A 186 -7.72 -14.38 -18.85
N CYS A 187 -7.66 -13.58 -17.78
CA CYS A 187 -8.83 -13.03 -17.07
C CYS A 187 -9.39 -11.73 -17.69
N GLY A 188 -8.86 -11.30 -18.85
CA GLY A 188 -9.28 -10.09 -19.55
C GLY A 188 -8.75 -8.78 -18.96
N LEU A 189 -7.73 -8.84 -18.12
CA LEU A 189 -7.01 -7.69 -17.56
C LEU A 189 -5.83 -7.34 -18.47
N GLU A 190 -5.86 -6.18 -19.12
CA GLU A 190 -4.81 -5.69 -20.00
C GLU A 190 -3.71 -5.00 -19.18
N ILE A 191 -2.46 -5.43 -19.33
CA ILE A 191 -1.31 -4.78 -18.69
C ILE A 191 -1.15 -3.35 -19.23
N ARG A 192 -1.13 -2.36 -18.35
CA ARG A 192 -0.92 -0.95 -18.68
C ARG A 192 0.49 -0.49 -18.39
N SER A 193 1.07 -0.94 -17.27
CA SER A 193 2.42 -0.55 -16.85
C SER A 193 3.00 -1.59 -15.91
N GLN A 194 4.32 -1.69 -15.87
CA GLN A 194 5.04 -2.32 -14.79
C GLN A 194 5.54 -1.23 -13.84
N ILE A 195 5.17 -1.32 -12.58
CA ILE A 195 5.66 -0.48 -11.51
C ILE A 195 6.83 -1.20 -10.85
N VAL A 196 7.83 -0.47 -10.44
CA VAL A 196 9.02 -1.01 -9.79
C VAL A 196 9.21 -0.32 -8.46
N TRP A 197 9.11 -1.08 -7.38
CA TRP A 197 9.55 -0.63 -6.07
C TRP A 197 11.05 -0.91 -5.93
N ALA A 198 11.86 0.16 -5.93
CA ALA A 198 13.30 0.09 -5.73
C ALA A 198 13.61 0.25 -4.25
N LYS A 199 14.26 -0.76 -3.67
CA LYS A 199 14.65 -0.80 -2.24
C LYS A 199 15.96 -0.06 -2.02
N ASN A 200 16.11 0.61 -0.87
CA ASN A 200 17.35 1.25 -0.45
C ASN A 200 18.46 0.23 -0.14
N GLN A 201 18.08 -1.00 0.24
CA GLN A 201 19.00 -2.07 0.58
C GLN A 201 18.87 -3.23 -0.40
N LEU A 202 20.01 -3.76 -0.85
CA LEU A 202 19.99 -5.00 -1.63
C LEU A 202 19.66 -6.19 -0.73
N VAL A 203 18.89 -7.13 -1.28
CA VAL A 203 18.60 -8.40 -0.63
C VAL A 203 19.60 -9.43 -1.16
N ILE A 204 20.52 -9.86 -0.30
CA ILE A 204 21.50 -10.90 -0.65
C ILE A 204 20.74 -12.15 -1.09
N SER A 205 21.06 -12.64 -2.29
CA SER A 205 20.53 -13.86 -2.89
C SER A 205 21.65 -14.82 -3.25
N ARG A 206 21.30 -16.04 -3.62
CA ARG A 206 22.26 -17.05 -4.12
C ARG A 206 22.71 -16.79 -5.57
N GLY A 207 22.06 -15.86 -6.27
CA GLY A 207 22.38 -15.52 -7.65
C GLY A 207 23.57 -14.56 -7.78
N ASN A 208 24.05 -14.37 -9.02
CA ASN A 208 25.14 -13.44 -9.35
C ASN A 208 24.72 -11.97 -9.16
N TYR A 209 23.42 -11.68 -9.28
CA TYR A 209 22.84 -10.38 -9.04
C TYR A 209 21.92 -10.43 -7.82
N HIS A 210 22.00 -9.43 -6.97
CA HIS A 210 21.16 -9.30 -5.79
C HIS A 210 19.92 -8.48 -6.09
N GLN A 211 18.76 -8.92 -5.60
CA GLN A 211 17.49 -8.24 -5.81
C GLN A 211 17.45 -6.94 -5.01
N GLN A 212 17.28 -5.82 -5.70
CA GLN A 212 17.12 -4.50 -5.10
C GLN A 212 15.80 -3.84 -5.51
N HIS A 213 14.91 -4.60 -6.14
CA HIS A 213 13.60 -4.11 -6.53
C HIS A 213 12.55 -5.22 -6.52
N GLU A 214 11.29 -4.84 -6.47
CA GLU A 214 10.16 -5.73 -6.70
C GLU A 214 9.23 -5.10 -7.74
N PRO A 215 8.83 -5.86 -8.78
CA PRO A 215 7.92 -5.39 -9.80
C PRO A 215 6.45 -5.64 -9.41
N CYS A 216 5.58 -4.77 -9.92
CA CYS A 216 4.13 -4.89 -9.79
C CYS A 216 3.47 -4.62 -11.14
N TRP A 217 2.59 -5.51 -11.58
CA TRP A 217 1.76 -5.25 -12.75
C TRP A 217 0.59 -4.35 -12.41
N TYR A 218 0.44 -3.25 -13.13
CA TYR A 218 -0.76 -2.44 -13.18
C TYR A 218 -1.57 -2.84 -14.40
N ALA A 219 -2.77 -3.34 -14.20
CA ALA A 219 -3.63 -3.86 -15.24
C ALA A 219 -5.06 -3.29 -15.12
N VAL A 220 -5.74 -3.17 -16.26
CA VAL A 220 -7.12 -2.68 -16.35
C VAL A 220 -7.92 -3.61 -17.26
N LYS A 221 -9.12 -3.97 -16.85
CA LYS A 221 -10.00 -4.84 -17.63
C LYS A 221 -10.33 -4.22 -18.98
N LYS A 222 -10.27 -5.03 -20.02
CA LYS A 222 -10.52 -4.59 -21.41
C LYS A 222 -11.84 -3.87 -21.55
N GLY A 223 -11.80 -2.66 -22.10
CA GLY A 223 -12.99 -1.84 -22.32
C GLY A 223 -13.56 -1.16 -21.07
N ARG A 224 -12.85 -1.25 -19.92
CA ARG A 224 -13.25 -0.59 -18.66
C ARG A 224 -12.38 0.63 -18.37
N THR A 225 -12.87 1.46 -17.43
CA THR A 225 -12.13 2.63 -16.96
C THR A 225 -11.13 2.23 -15.88
N ALA A 226 -10.02 2.97 -15.80
CA ALA A 226 -9.02 2.77 -14.76
C ALA A 226 -9.42 3.36 -13.41
N HIS A 227 -10.54 4.09 -13.29
CA HIS A 227 -10.94 4.84 -12.09
C HIS A 227 -9.81 5.73 -11.54
N TRP A 228 -9.00 6.31 -12.44
CA TRP A 228 -7.79 7.03 -12.08
C TRP A 228 -8.10 8.37 -11.43
N ASN A 229 -7.71 8.55 -10.17
CA ASN A 229 -7.81 9.79 -9.40
C ASN A 229 -6.46 10.52 -9.30
N GLY A 230 -5.37 9.84 -9.63
CA GLY A 230 -4.03 10.39 -9.55
C GLY A 230 -3.71 11.36 -10.69
N SER A 231 -2.67 12.17 -10.51
CA SER A 231 -2.13 13.00 -11.56
C SER A 231 -1.54 12.15 -12.71
N ARG A 232 -1.56 12.69 -13.95
CA ARG A 232 -0.96 12.01 -15.11
C ARG A 232 0.57 12.04 -15.11
N LYS A 233 1.18 12.67 -14.12
CA LYS A 233 2.62 12.81 -13.98
C LYS A 233 3.24 11.72 -13.08
N LYS A 234 2.54 10.67 -12.68
CA LYS A 234 3.07 9.58 -11.84
C LYS A 234 3.92 8.61 -12.66
N SER A 235 5.00 8.11 -12.06
CA SER A 235 5.93 7.16 -12.68
C SER A 235 5.76 5.74 -12.17
N THR A 236 6.37 4.85 -12.93
CA THR A 236 6.40 3.41 -12.66
C THR A 236 7.54 2.98 -11.74
N LEU A 237 8.49 3.87 -11.45
CA LEU A 237 9.62 3.55 -10.57
C LEU A 237 9.40 4.12 -9.17
N TRP A 238 9.37 3.25 -8.17
CA TRP A 238 9.24 3.58 -6.75
C TRP A 238 10.54 3.25 -6.03
N ARG A 239 11.06 4.16 -5.24
CA ARG A 239 12.33 3.97 -4.49
C ARG A 239 12.14 4.17 -3.00
N ASP A 240 12.99 3.50 -2.23
CA ASP A 240 13.19 3.80 -0.81
C ASP A 240 14.17 4.98 -0.67
N ILE A 241 13.84 5.99 0.15
CA ILE A 241 14.75 7.08 0.54
C ILE A 241 15.05 6.97 2.03
N ASP A 242 16.33 7.16 2.38
CA ASP A 242 16.73 7.30 3.78
C ASP A 242 16.68 8.76 4.27
N ASP A 243 16.83 9.76 3.37
CA ASP A 243 16.80 11.18 3.72
C ASP A 243 16.20 12.03 2.60
N VAL A 244 15.12 12.72 2.89
CA VAL A 244 14.56 13.81 2.08
C VAL A 244 14.82 15.12 2.81
N LEU A 245 15.67 15.96 2.27
CA LEU A 245 15.85 17.32 2.76
C LEU A 245 14.95 18.25 1.95
N ARG A 246 14.11 19.02 2.63
CA ARG A 246 13.28 20.07 2.01
C ARG A 246 13.89 21.42 2.31
N ASP A 247 14.05 22.23 1.28
CA ASP A 247 14.43 23.65 1.41
C ASP A 247 13.49 24.46 0.50
N GLY A 248 12.44 25.03 1.09
CA GLY A 248 11.37 25.70 0.39
C GLY A 248 10.54 24.75 -0.49
N GLU A 249 10.36 25.09 -1.80
CA GLU A 249 9.64 24.25 -2.78
C GLU A 249 10.50 23.14 -3.40
N ASP A 250 11.79 23.12 -3.11
CA ASP A 250 12.73 22.15 -3.67
C ASP A 250 12.92 20.94 -2.71
N VAL A 251 12.83 19.74 -3.26
CA VAL A 251 13.11 18.49 -2.57
C VAL A 251 14.48 17.99 -2.98
N PHE A 252 15.40 17.93 -2.03
CA PHE A 252 16.74 17.39 -2.24
C PHE A 252 16.79 15.92 -1.87
N VAL A 253 17.17 15.10 -2.82
CA VAL A 253 17.36 13.65 -2.62
C VAL A 253 18.85 13.39 -2.37
N ARG A 254 19.19 12.90 -1.17
CA ARG A 254 20.56 12.58 -0.80
C ARG A 254 20.79 11.06 -0.92
N ARG A 255 21.88 10.70 -1.56
CA ARG A 255 22.42 9.35 -1.51
C ARG A 255 23.20 9.13 -0.22
N LEU A 256 23.32 7.89 0.27
CA LEU A 256 24.07 7.50 1.48
C LEU A 256 25.55 7.98 1.52
N ASP A 257 26.10 8.41 0.38
CA ASP A 257 27.49 8.86 0.21
C ASP A 257 27.67 10.39 0.14
N ALA A 258 26.66 11.14 0.59
CA ALA A 258 26.69 12.59 0.78
C ALA A 258 26.68 13.47 -0.51
N GLU A 259 26.47 12.93 -1.68
CA GLU A 259 26.25 13.73 -2.89
C GLU A 259 24.77 14.02 -3.14
N ILE A 260 24.44 15.27 -3.46
CA ILE A 260 23.09 15.65 -3.95
C ILE A 260 22.96 15.11 -5.38
N VAL A 261 22.10 14.11 -5.58
CA VAL A 261 21.96 13.44 -6.88
C VAL A 261 20.95 14.14 -7.79
N GLY A 262 20.10 15.01 -7.24
CA GLY A 262 19.18 15.82 -8.02
C GLY A 262 18.33 16.74 -7.15
N VAL A 263 17.87 17.81 -7.75
CA VAL A 263 16.84 18.71 -7.22
C VAL A 263 15.55 18.34 -7.94
N VAL A 264 14.54 17.91 -7.18
CA VAL A 264 13.21 17.67 -7.72
C VAL A 264 12.35 18.83 -7.25
N SER A 265 12.05 19.77 -8.13
CA SER A 265 11.08 20.84 -7.85
C SER A 265 9.72 20.21 -7.53
N GLY A 266 9.14 20.60 -6.44
CA GLY A 266 7.89 20.26 -5.75
C GLY A 266 6.81 19.40 -6.38
N ASP A 267 6.95 18.92 -7.58
CA ASP A 267 5.95 18.13 -8.26
C ASP A 267 6.59 16.95 -9.00
N MET A 268 6.55 15.76 -8.35
CA MET A 268 6.41 14.53 -9.08
C MET A 268 7.65 13.89 -9.65
N SER A 269 8.49 13.47 -8.75
CA SER A 269 9.32 12.35 -9.08
C SER A 269 8.46 11.10 -9.23
N THR A 270 8.67 10.41 -10.32
CA THR A 270 8.26 9.06 -10.63
C THR A 270 8.96 8.04 -9.75
N LEU A 271 9.79 8.50 -8.85
CA LEU A 271 10.54 7.80 -7.88
C LEU A 271 9.76 7.82 -6.56
N TRP A 272 9.06 6.76 -6.27
CA TRP A 272 8.42 6.61 -4.98
C TRP A 272 9.40 5.92 -4.05
N GLU A 273 9.80 6.65 -3.07
CA GLU A 273 10.73 6.20 -2.07
C GLU A 273 9.92 5.81 -0.85
N ILE A 274 9.96 4.53 -0.52
CA ILE A 274 9.19 3.95 0.58
C ILE A 274 10.22 3.39 1.54
N ALA A 275 10.33 4.01 2.72
CA ALA A 275 11.19 3.51 3.78
C ALA A 275 10.74 2.10 4.18
N LYS A 276 11.68 1.16 4.16
CA LYS A 276 11.43 -0.17 4.72
C LYS A 276 11.39 -0.02 6.23
N PRO A 277 10.37 -0.56 6.93
CA PRO A 277 10.32 -0.54 8.38
C PRO A 277 11.61 -1.10 8.97
N LEU A 278 12.23 -0.38 9.89
CA LEU A 278 13.36 -0.87 10.66
C LEU A 278 12.87 -2.09 11.44
N LYS A 279 13.44 -3.27 11.13
CA LYS A 279 13.25 -4.57 11.78
C LYS A 279 11.95 -4.72 12.58
N SER A 280 10.98 -5.42 12.04
CA SER A 280 9.97 -6.02 12.88
C SER A 280 10.66 -7.10 13.75
N GLU A 281 10.51 -7.03 15.06
CA GLU A 281 10.93 -8.07 15.99
C GLU A 281 10.15 -9.38 15.77
N THR A 282 9.16 -9.36 14.89
CA THR A 282 8.15 -10.40 14.64
C THR A 282 8.58 -11.49 13.67
N GLY A 283 9.79 -11.42 13.10
CA GLY A 283 10.29 -12.49 12.23
C GLY A 283 9.65 -12.59 10.84
N HIS A 284 8.76 -11.67 10.44
CA HIS A 284 8.18 -11.63 9.10
C HIS A 284 9.16 -11.00 8.10
N SER A 285 9.89 -11.82 7.35
CA SER A 285 10.90 -11.35 6.39
C SER A 285 10.33 -10.86 5.05
N THR A 286 9.03 -11.05 4.80
CA THR A 286 8.39 -10.84 3.48
C THR A 286 7.27 -9.80 3.48
N GLN A 287 6.99 -9.14 4.60
CA GLN A 287 5.95 -8.12 4.64
C GLN A 287 6.32 -6.91 3.79
N LYS A 288 5.36 -6.45 2.96
CA LYS A 288 5.48 -5.17 2.27
C LYS A 288 5.13 -3.98 3.17
N PRO A 289 5.81 -2.84 3.00
CA PRO A 289 5.38 -1.59 3.61
C PRO A 289 3.93 -1.25 3.25
N VAL A 290 3.20 -0.66 4.18
CA VAL A 290 1.80 -0.23 3.96
C VAL A 290 1.70 0.70 2.76
N GLU A 291 2.69 1.56 2.55
CA GLU A 291 2.76 2.50 1.45
C GLU A 291 2.72 1.81 0.06
N CYS A 292 3.25 0.59 -0.09
CA CYS A 292 3.15 -0.18 -1.33
C CYS A 292 1.70 -0.51 -1.71
N MET A 293 0.81 -0.64 -0.72
CA MET A 293 -0.62 -0.89 -0.92
C MET A 293 -1.43 0.42 -0.95
N ARG A 294 -1.03 1.40 -0.16
CA ARG A 294 -1.72 2.69 -0.04
C ARG A 294 -1.72 3.48 -1.35
N ARG A 295 -0.59 3.55 -2.05
CA ARG A 295 -0.47 4.31 -3.31
C ARG A 295 -1.40 3.81 -4.42
N PRO A 296 -1.48 2.51 -4.74
CA PRO A 296 -2.49 1.98 -5.66
C PRO A 296 -3.92 2.34 -5.26
N ILE A 297 -4.23 2.20 -3.96
CA ILE A 297 -5.55 2.51 -3.42
C ILE A 297 -5.93 3.98 -3.70
N LEU A 298 -5.05 4.92 -3.37
CA LEU A 298 -5.27 6.34 -3.61
C LEU A 298 -5.39 6.68 -5.10
N ASN A 299 -4.59 6.02 -5.95
CA ASN A 299 -4.58 6.30 -7.38
C ASN A 299 -5.86 5.88 -8.10
N ASN A 300 -6.51 4.79 -7.67
CA ASN A 300 -7.58 4.16 -8.43
C ASN A 300 -8.87 3.94 -7.64
N SER A 301 -9.03 4.57 -6.47
CA SER A 301 -10.27 4.51 -5.70
C SER A 301 -10.56 5.83 -5.01
N LYS A 302 -11.80 6.03 -4.61
CA LYS A 302 -12.28 7.12 -3.78
C LYS A 302 -12.57 6.63 -2.37
N ARG A 303 -12.65 7.55 -1.43
CA ARG A 303 -13.06 7.25 -0.06
C ARG A 303 -14.41 6.53 -0.05
N GLY A 304 -14.51 5.45 0.76
CA GLY A 304 -15.69 4.60 0.83
C GLY A 304 -15.75 3.46 -0.19
N ASP A 305 -14.87 3.47 -1.20
CA ASP A 305 -14.78 2.40 -2.19
C ASP A 305 -14.22 1.10 -1.60
N PHE A 306 -14.54 -0.02 -2.25
CA PHE A 306 -14.03 -1.33 -1.87
C PHE A 306 -12.73 -1.67 -2.61
N VAL A 307 -11.78 -2.25 -1.87
CA VAL A 307 -10.52 -2.82 -2.36
C VAL A 307 -10.52 -4.31 -2.07
N TYR A 308 -10.18 -5.13 -3.04
CA TYR A 308 -10.07 -6.58 -2.91
C TYR A 308 -8.60 -7.00 -2.72
N GLU A 309 -8.35 -7.89 -1.75
CA GLU A 309 -7.04 -8.44 -1.44
C GLU A 309 -7.14 -9.96 -1.23
N PRO A 310 -6.88 -10.78 -2.27
CA PRO A 310 -6.99 -12.24 -2.17
C PRO A 310 -5.86 -12.93 -1.38
N PHE A 311 -4.79 -12.24 -0.99
CA PHE A 311 -3.63 -12.79 -0.28
C PHE A 311 -3.21 -11.86 0.86
N SER A 312 -4.08 -11.73 1.86
CA SER A 312 -4.00 -10.69 2.88
C SER A 312 -2.74 -10.76 3.77
N GLY A 313 -2.24 -11.99 4.02
CA GLY A 313 -1.15 -12.19 4.97
C GLY A 313 -1.44 -11.55 6.31
N SER A 314 -0.55 -10.69 6.78
CA SER A 314 -0.68 -9.95 8.04
C SER A 314 -1.60 -8.71 7.96
N GLY A 315 -2.38 -8.52 6.87
CA GLY A 315 -3.36 -7.44 6.76
C GLY A 315 -2.82 -6.08 6.32
N THR A 316 -1.72 -6.03 5.57
CA THR A 316 -1.11 -4.75 5.13
C THR A 316 -2.08 -3.90 4.31
N THR A 317 -2.84 -4.50 3.38
CA THR A 317 -3.85 -3.81 2.58
C THR A 317 -5.04 -3.34 3.43
N ILE A 318 -5.39 -4.06 4.50
CA ILE A 318 -6.44 -3.64 5.45
C ILE A 318 -6.02 -2.35 6.16
N ILE A 319 -4.76 -2.26 6.63
CA ILE A 319 -4.23 -1.04 7.26
C ILE A 319 -4.21 0.12 6.26
N ALA A 320 -3.74 -0.11 5.02
CA ALA A 320 -3.74 0.91 3.97
C ALA A 320 -5.16 1.42 3.65
N ALA A 321 -6.16 0.54 3.66
CA ALA A 321 -7.56 0.89 3.45
C ALA A 321 -8.15 1.68 4.63
N GLU A 322 -7.85 1.30 5.89
CA GLU A 322 -8.27 2.04 7.08
C GLU A 322 -7.72 3.47 7.04
N GLN A 323 -6.42 3.66 6.80
CA GLN A 323 -5.77 4.97 6.69
C GLN A 323 -6.38 5.87 5.62
N THR A 324 -6.82 5.28 4.53
CA THR A 324 -7.34 6.04 3.38
C THR A 324 -8.86 6.15 3.35
N GLY A 325 -9.55 5.62 4.36
CA GLY A 325 -11.01 5.61 4.42
C GLY A 325 -11.67 4.76 3.33
N ARG A 326 -10.96 3.75 2.80
CA ARG A 326 -11.49 2.73 1.89
C ARG A 326 -11.89 1.50 2.70
N LYS A 327 -12.56 0.54 2.06
CA LYS A 327 -13.03 -0.69 2.68
C LYS A 327 -12.28 -1.87 2.04
N CYS A 328 -11.57 -2.66 2.83
CA CYS A 328 -10.85 -3.82 2.32
C CYS A 328 -11.72 -5.09 2.47
N LEU A 329 -11.78 -5.88 1.40
CA LEU A 329 -12.36 -7.22 1.37
C LEU A 329 -11.21 -8.19 1.12
N ALA A 330 -10.77 -8.89 2.18
CA ALA A 330 -9.53 -9.65 2.21
C ALA A 330 -9.78 -11.15 2.36
N VAL A 331 -8.94 -11.97 1.72
CA VAL A 331 -8.90 -13.42 1.92
C VAL A 331 -7.52 -13.81 2.43
N GLU A 332 -7.47 -14.72 3.38
CA GLU A 332 -6.23 -15.33 3.87
C GLU A 332 -6.45 -16.81 4.11
N LEU A 333 -5.53 -17.63 3.58
CA LEU A 333 -5.63 -19.09 3.67
C LEU A 333 -5.29 -19.61 5.06
N ASN A 334 -4.31 -18.99 5.73
CA ASN A 334 -3.79 -19.45 7.00
C ASN A 334 -4.53 -18.81 8.18
N PRO A 335 -5.27 -19.60 9.00
CA PRO A 335 -5.99 -19.07 10.16
C PRO A 335 -5.12 -18.23 11.11
N VAL A 336 -3.86 -18.62 11.32
CA VAL A 336 -2.92 -17.88 12.18
C VAL A 336 -2.66 -16.47 11.66
N TYR A 337 -2.55 -16.30 10.33
CA TYR A 337 -2.38 -14.98 9.73
C TYR A 337 -3.65 -14.14 9.73
N VAL A 338 -4.83 -14.77 9.68
CA VAL A 338 -6.10 -14.06 9.90
C VAL A 338 -6.12 -13.47 11.31
N ASP A 339 -5.76 -14.23 12.34
CA ASP A 339 -5.67 -13.73 13.72
C ASP A 339 -4.66 -12.59 13.87
N VAL A 340 -3.51 -12.68 13.16
CA VAL A 340 -2.53 -11.59 13.12
C VAL A 340 -3.12 -10.33 12.47
N ALA A 341 -3.81 -10.46 11.34
CA ALA A 341 -4.44 -9.33 10.64
C ALA A 341 -5.53 -8.67 11.50
N VAL A 342 -6.35 -9.48 12.19
CA VAL A 342 -7.37 -9.01 13.13
C VAL A 342 -6.73 -8.21 14.26
N ARG A 343 -5.74 -8.79 14.97
CA ARG A 343 -5.04 -8.12 16.08
C ARG A 343 -4.31 -6.87 15.64
N ARG A 344 -3.67 -6.89 14.46
CA ARG A 344 -3.00 -5.74 13.89
C ARG A 344 -3.98 -4.59 13.66
N TRP A 345 -5.13 -4.87 13.05
CA TRP A 345 -6.15 -3.85 12.82
C TRP A 345 -6.74 -3.34 14.14
N GLU A 346 -6.98 -4.21 15.12
CA GLU A 346 -7.45 -3.80 16.45
C GLU A 346 -6.46 -2.87 17.16
N ASN A 347 -5.16 -3.22 17.12
CA ASN A 347 -4.10 -2.40 17.71
C ASN A 347 -3.98 -1.05 17.00
N PHE A 348 -4.10 -1.06 15.67
CA PHE A 348 -3.98 0.16 14.86
C PHE A 348 -5.20 1.08 15.03
N SER A 349 -6.40 0.55 14.95
CA SER A 349 -7.64 1.33 14.96
C SER A 349 -8.19 1.63 16.36
N GLY A 350 -7.79 0.86 17.38
CA GLY A 350 -8.37 0.89 18.73
C GLY A 350 -9.77 0.28 18.81
N LYS A 351 -10.29 -0.27 17.73
CA LYS A 351 -11.63 -0.88 17.65
C LYS A 351 -11.53 -2.39 17.87
N LYS A 352 -12.68 -3.06 18.04
CA LYS A 352 -12.77 -4.53 18.15
C LYS A 352 -13.37 -5.14 16.89
N ALA A 353 -12.73 -6.20 16.41
CA ALA A 353 -13.26 -7.03 15.35
C ALA A 353 -14.42 -7.92 15.84
N VAL A 354 -15.28 -8.30 14.92
CA VAL A 354 -16.46 -9.15 15.21
C VAL A 354 -16.41 -10.34 14.27
N LEU A 355 -16.46 -11.55 14.82
CA LEU A 355 -16.63 -12.74 14.01
C LEU A 355 -18.07 -12.80 13.49
N LEU A 356 -18.21 -12.77 12.18
CA LEU A 356 -19.47 -13.02 11.50
C LEU A 356 -19.60 -14.54 11.38
N THR A 357 -20.27 -15.20 12.33
CA THR A 357 -20.53 -16.63 12.21
C THR A 357 -21.12 -16.90 10.84
N ALA A 358 -20.53 -17.82 10.10
CA ALA A 358 -21.21 -18.46 8.98
C ALA A 358 -22.56 -18.95 9.55
N ASN A 359 -23.66 -18.36 9.06
CA ASN A 359 -25.01 -18.62 9.56
C ASN A 359 -25.15 -20.11 9.79
N GLY A 360 -25.45 -20.45 11.03
CA GLY A 360 -25.81 -21.80 11.36
C GLY A 360 -26.94 -22.23 10.44
N ALA A 361 -26.66 -23.28 9.70
CA ALA A 361 -27.64 -24.02 8.95
C ALA A 361 -28.76 -24.50 9.86
#